data_ccf384efe4de921360d0c4620f5383c8
#
_entry.id   ccf384efe4de921360d0c4620f5383c8
#
_cell.length_a   1.000
_cell.length_b   1.000
_cell.length_c   1.000
_cell.angle_alpha   90.00
_cell.angle_beta   90.00
_cell.angle_gamma   90.00
#
_symmetry.space_group_name_H-M   'P 1'
#
loop_
_entity.id
_entity.type
_entity.pdbx_description
1 polymer ?
#
loop_
_entity_poly.entity_id
_entity_poly.type
_entity_poly.pdbx_seq_one_letter_code
_entity_poly.pdbx_strand_id
1 'polypeptide(L)'
;MKSNSIHSNRITIASLLVALGIIYGDIGTSPLYVLKAIVGTKTIDETLVLGGVSCIFWTLVFQTTIKYIWLTLKADNDGEGGIFSLYALVRRYGKKLVIPAILGATTLLADGIITPPISVASAVEGLE
;
A
#
# COMPACT_ATOMS: atom_id res chain seq x y z
N MET A 1 -18.13 34.49 -11.80
CA MET A 1 -18.54 33.94 -10.51
C MET A 1 -17.45 32.98 -10.05
N LYS A 2 -16.64 33.39 -9.08
CA LYS A 2 -15.59 32.55 -8.49
C LYS A 2 -16.25 31.65 -7.46
N SER A 3 -16.36 30.37 -7.75
CA SER A 3 -16.69 29.37 -6.75
C SER A 3 -15.42 29.08 -5.93
N ASN A 4 -15.29 29.75 -4.80
CA ASN A 4 -14.32 29.39 -3.77
C ASN A 4 -14.85 28.17 -3.02
N SER A 5 -14.61 27.00 -3.53
CA SER A 5 -14.64 25.79 -2.71
C SER A 5 -13.23 25.49 -2.22
N ILE A 6 -12.78 26.26 -1.25
CA ILE A 6 -11.69 25.82 -0.39
C ILE A 6 -12.27 24.66 0.44
N HIS A 7 -12.19 23.44 -0.07
CA HIS A 7 -12.28 22.27 0.77
C HIS A 7 -11.03 22.29 1.66
N SER A 8 -11.18 22.97 2.80
CA SER A 8 -10.29 22.81 3.92
C SER A 8 -10.33 21.33 4.29
N ASN A 9 -9.34 20.60 3.84
CA ASN A 9 -9.15 19.19 4.18
C ASN A 9 -8.73 19.13 5.66
N ARG A 10 -9.72 19.36 6.55
CA ARG A 10 -9.50 19.29 7.99
C ARG A 10 -9.27 17.83 8.33
N ILE A 11 -8.05 17.51 8.72
CA ILE A 11 -7.72 16.21 9.29
C ILE A 11 -8.60 16.03 10.52
N THR A 12 -9.59 15.18 10.40
CA THR A 12 -10.48 14.81 11.49
C THR A 12 -9.91 13.58 12.18
N ILE A 13 -10.13 13.45 13.49
CA ILE A 13 -9.72 12.24 14.24
C ILE A 13 -10.30 10.98 13.58
N ALA A 14 -11.53 11.05 13.09
CA ALA A 14 -12.15 9.94 12.37
C ALA A 14 -11.39 9.58 11.08
N SER A 15 -10.95 10.55 10.28
CA SER A 15 -10.15 10.29 9.07
C SER A 15 -8.78 9.73 9.40
N LEU A 16 -8.18 10.15 10.51
CA LEU A 16 -6.93 9.59 10.99
C LEU A 16 -7.07 8.14 11.44
N LEU A 17 -8.14 7.82 12.17
CA LEU A 17 -8.43 6.45 12.60
C LEU A 17 -8.71 5.52 11.41
N VAL A 18 -9.44 5.99 10.40
CA VAL A 18 -9.68 5.24 9.16
C VAL A 18 -8.36 5.00 8.42
N ALA A 19 -7.52 6.01 8.28
CA ALA A 19 -6.21 5.88 7.63
C ALA A 19 -5.30 4.89 8.38
N LEU A 20 -5.26 4.97 9.71
CA LEU A 20 -4.54 4.00 10.55
C LEU A 20 -5.06 2.58 10.36
N GLY A 21 -6.39 2.40 10.34
CA GLY A 21 -7.02 1.09 10.13
C GLY A 21 -6.64 0.48 8.78
N ILE A 22 -6.64 1.28 7.71
CA ILE A 22 -6.23 0.84 6.38
C ILE A 22 -4.74 0.46 6.37
N ILE A 23 -3.87 1.30 6.94
CA ILE A 23 -2.43 1.04 6.96
C ILE A 23 -2.11 -0.23 7.76
N TYR A 24 -2.69 -0.40 8.95
CA TYR A 24 -2.48 -1.60 9.75
C TYR A 24 -3.13 -2.84 9.15
N GLY A 25 -4.30 -2.71 8.53
CA GLY A 25 -4.98 -3.82 7.87
C GLY A 25 -4.25 -4.33 6.63
N ASP A 26 -3.56 -3.46 5.93
CA ASP A 26 -2.89 -3.80 4.67
C ASP A 26 -1.39 -4.07 4.89
N ILE A 27 -0.64 -3.10 5.41
CA ILE A 27 0.82 -3.21 5.57
C ILE A 27 1.20 -4.02 6.83
N GLY A 28 0.47 -3.85 7.93
CA GLY A 28 0.80 -4.48 9.21
C GLY A 28 0.57 -5.98 9.26
N THR A 29 -0.36 -6.51 8.45
CA THR A 29 -0.68 -7.94 8.41
C THR A 29 0.11 -8.70 7.35
N SER A 30 0.58 -8.04 6.29
CA SER A 30 1.33 -8.66 5.21
C SER A 30 2.59 -9.41 5.66
N PRO A 31 3.38 -8.95 6.65
CA PRO A 31 4.52 -9.69 7.18
C PRO A 31 4.21 -11.11 7.67
N LEU A 32 2.99 -11.35 8.14
CA LEU A 32 2.59 -12.67 8.68
C LEU A 32 2.65 -13.76 7.60
N TYR A 33 1.97 -13.54 6.48
CA TYR A 33 1.98 -14.52 5.39
C TYR A 33 3.28 -14.51 4.57
N VAL A 34 3.99 -13.37 4.52
CA VAL A 34 5.31 -13.29 3.87
C VAL A 34 6.34 -14.11 4.65
N LEU A 35 6.38 -14.00 5.98
CA LEU A 35 7.28 -14.79 6.81
C LEU A 35 6.98 -16.29 6.68
N LYS A 36 5.69 -16.66 6.68
CA LYS A 36 5.24 -18.05 6.43
C LYS A 36 5.73 -18.56 5.07
N ALA A 37 5.66 -17.74 4.03
CA ALA A 37 6.15 -18.10 2.69
C ALA A 37 7.69 -18.25 2.63
N ILE A 38 8.44 -17.43 3.39
CA ILE A 38 9.91 -17.51 3.47
C ILE A 38 10.34 -18.79 4.18
N VAL A 39 9.68 -19.11 5.30
CA VAL A 39 9.96 -20.31 6.09
C VAL A 39 9.57 -21.56 5.30
N GLY A 40 8.37 -21.59 4.72
CA GLY A 40 7.86 -22.72 3.94
C GLY A 40 7.95 -24.02 4.73
N THR A 41 8.62 -25.03 4.15
CA THR A 41 8.86 -26.35 4.76
C THR A 41 10.26 -26.49 5.38
N LYS A 42 11.02 -25.40 5.48
CA LYS A 42 12.39 -25.42 6.02
C LYS A 42 12.36 -25.57 7.53
N THR A 43 13.41 -26.14 8.08
CA THR A 43 13.63 -26.15 9.54
C THR A 43 13.80 -24.72 10.04
N ILE A 44 13.02 -24.37 11.05
CA ILE A 44 13.05 -23.03 11.64
C ILE A 44 14.32 -22.94 12.48
N ASP A 45 15.23 -22.06 12.08
CA ASP A 45 16.41 -21.69 12.84
C ASP A 45 16.46 -20.16 13.03
N GLU A 46 17.29 -19.72 13.97
CA GLU A 46 17.43 -18.31 14.29
C GLU A 46 17.86 -17.46 13.06
N THR A 47 18.74 -18.00 12.24
CA THR A 47 19.27 -17.32 11.05
C THR A 47 18.17 -17.11 10.02
N LEU A 48 17.32 -18.12 9.80
CA LEU A 48 16.19 -18.02 8.87
C LEU A 48 15.17 -16.97 9.32
N VAL A 49 14.84 -16.95 10.62
CA VAL A 49 13.89 -16.00 11.19
C VAL A 49 14.44 -14.58 11.11
N LEU A 50 15.66 -14.34 11.58
CA LEU A 50 16.29 -13.02 11.54
C LEU A 50 16.48 -12.52 10.09
N GLY A 51 16.88 -13.39 9.19
CA GLY A 51 17.00 -13.09 7.77
C GLY A 51 15.65 -12.72 7.14
N GLY A 52 14.61 -13.49 7.45
CA GLY A 52 13.25 -13.23 6.97
C GLY A 52 12.69 -11.89 7.47
N VAL A 53 12.81 -11.63 8.76
CA VAL A 53 12.39 -10.36 9.37
C VAL A 53 13.18 -9.18 8.81
N SER A 54 14.49 -9.33 8.65
CA SER A 54 15.34 -8.31 8.04
C SER A 54 14.92 -8.00 6.60
N CYS A 55 14.64 -9.03 5.82
CA CYS A 55 14.17 -8.88 4.44
C CYS A 55 12.84 -8.11 4.38
N ILE A 56 11.88 -8.46 5.21
CA ILE A 56 10.59 -7.77 5.33
C ILE A 56 10.81 -6.31 5.72
N PHE A 57 11.61 -6.05 6.76
CA PHE A 57 11.90 -4.70 7.25
C PHE A 57 12.49 -3.81 6.15
N TRP A 58 13.53 -4.25 5.48
CA TRP A 58 14.17 -3.48 4.42
C TRP A 58 13.27 -3.28 3.21
N THR A 59 12.47 -4.29 2.84
CA THR A 59 11.49 -4.15 1.76
C THR A 59 10.45 -3.09 2.09
N LEU A 60 9.92 -3.07 3.30
CA LEU A 60 8.98 -2.03 3.75
C LEU A 60 9.62 -0.65 3.76
N VAL A 61 10.86 -0.52 4.25
CA VAL A 61 11.59 0.76 4.25
C VAL A 61 11.77 1.27 2.82
N PHE A 62 12.22 0.44 1.88
CA PHE A 62 12.40 0.85 0.49
C PHE A 62 11.08 1.21 -0.19
N GLN A 63 10.06 0.37 -0.04
CA GLN A 63 8.77 0.60 -0.69
C GLN A 63 8.03 1.80 -0.09
N THR A 64 7.95 1.88 1.24
CA THR A 64 7.14 2.90 1.91
C THR A 64 7.89 4.22 1.98
N THR A 65 9.14 4.23 2.42
CA THR A 65 9.87 5.48 2.66
C THR A 65 10.42 6.05 1.35
N ILE A 66 11.16 5.26 0.57
CA ILE A 66 11.84 5.79 -0.61
C ILE A 66 10.87 5.93 -1.77
N LYS A 67 10.16 4.87 -2.12
CA LYS A 67 9.28 4.88 -3.28
C LYS A 67 8.02 5.71 -3.03
N TYR A 68 7.35 5.52 -1.89
CA TYR A 68 6.06 6.17 -1.63
C TYR A 68 6.23 7.58 -1.10
N ILE A 69 6.90 7.77 0.03
CA ILE A 69 7.02 9.08 0.68
C ILE A 69 7.87 10.02 -0.16
N TRP A 70 9.02 9.59 -0.61
CA TRP A 70 9.96 10.47 -1.30
C TRP A 70 9.64 10.72 -2.77
N LEU A 71 9.15 9.73 -3.52
CA LEU A 71 8.81 9.86 -4.94
C LEU A 71 7.32 10.13 -5.16
N THR A 72 6.44 9.27 -4.65
CA THR A 72 5.02 9.27 -5.04
C THR A 72 4.26 10.46 -4.43
N LEU A 73 4.55 10.84 -3.17
CA LEU A 73 3.91 12.01 -2.56
C LEU A 73 4.28 13.34 -3.21
N LYS A 74 5.35 13.39 -4.02
CA LYS A 74 5.66 14.57 -4.84
C LYS A 74 4.78 14.70 -6.08
N ALA A 75 4.10 13.63 -6.49
CA ALA A 75 3.14 13.62 -7.59
C ALA A 75 1.77 14.05 -7.08
N ASP A 76 1.68 15.32 -6.70
CA ASP A 76 0.43 15.95 -6.25
C ASP A 76 -0.36 16.52 -7.43
N ASN A 77 -1.67 16.35 -7.39
CA ASN A 77 -2.61 16.95 -8.33
C ASN A 77 -3.71 17.67 -7.55
N ASP A 78 -3.51 18.95 -7.30
CA ASP A 78 -4.43 19.83 -6.57
C ASP A 78 -4.79 19.33 -5.15
N GLY A 79 -3.82 18.73 -4.45
CA GLY A 79 -4.00 18.17 -3.10
C GLY A 79 -4.54 16.74 -3.08
N GLU A 80 -4.72 16.11 -4.24
CA GLU A 80 -5.14 14.72 -4.35
C GLU A 80 -3.98 13.82 -4.79
N GLY A 81 -3.88 12.64 -4.18
CA GLY A 81 -2.89 11.62 -4.47
C GLY A 81 -3.51 10.33 -5.04
N GLY A 82 -2.68 9.30 -5.17
CA GLY A 82 -3.10 7.98 -5.62
C GLY A 82 -3.05 7.78 -7.13
N ILE A 83 -3.56 6.61 -7.58
CA ILE A 83 -3.42 6.16 -8.97
C ILE A 83 -4.16 7.07 -9.97
N PHE A 84 -5.29 7.64 -9.59
CA PHE A 84 -6.06 8.52 -10.46
C PHE A 84 -5.41 9.88 -10.63
N SER A 85 -4.81 10.43 -9.58
CA SER A 85 -4.03 11.67 -9.64
C SER A 85 -2.77 11.47 -10.49
N LEU A 86 -2.08 10.36 -10.30
CA LEU A 86 -0.95 9.98 -11.14
C LEU A 86 -1.36 9.85 -12.61
N TYR A 87 -2.51 9.22 -12.90
CA TYR A 87 -3.05 9.14 -14.24
C TYR A 87 -3.34 10.52 -14.83
N ALA A 88 -3.96 11.42 -14.06
CA ALA A 88 -4.27 12.79 -14.49
C ALA A 88 -3.00 13.55 -14.88
N LEU A 89 -1.92 13.41 -14.12
CA LEU A 89 -0.61 14.01 -14.40
C LEU A 89 0.03 13.42 -15.66
N VAL A 90 0.05 12.09 -15.75
CA VAL A 90 0.75 11.35 -16.82
C VAL A 90 0.01 11.42 -18.15
N ARG A 91 -1.31 11.53 -18.15
CA ARG A 91 -2.14 11.69 -19.37
C ARG A 91 -1.70 12.86 -20.25
N ARG A 92 -1.13 13.90 -19.65
CA ARG A 92 -0.62 15.07 -20.39
C ARG A 92 0.57 14.73 -21.28
N TYR A 93 1.32 13.67 -20.96
CA TYR A 93 2.53 13.26 -21.69
C TYR A 93 2.25 12.30 -22.86
N GLY A 94 1.10 11.63 -22.88
CA GLY A 94 0.72 10.82 -24.03
C GLY A 94 -0.41 9.82 -23.77
N LYS A 95 -1.23 9.59 -24.81
CA LYS A 95 -2.37 8.66 -24.76
C LYS A 95 -1.96 7.21 -24.51
N LYS A 96 -0.73 6.81 -24.85
CA LYS A 96 -0.21 5.45 -24.64
C LYS A 96 -0.07 5.09 -23.15
N LEU A 97 0.03 6.08 -22.27
CA LEU A 97 0.15 5.89 -20.82
C LEU A 97 -1.19 5.59 -20.13
N VAL A 98 -2.30 5.65 -20.87
CA VAL A 98 -3.63 5.27 -20.37
C VAL A 98 -3.69 3.77 -20.05
N ILE A 99 -3.11 2.92 -20.90
CA ILE A 99 -3.14 1.46 -20.73
C ILE A 99 -2.48 1.02 -19.41
N PRO A 100 -1.22 1.40 -19.12
CA PRO A 100 -0.60 1.04 -17.82
C PRO A 100 -1.33 1.68 -16.62
N ALA A 101 -1.95 2.85 -16.77
CA ALA A 101 -2.73 3.45 -15.70
C ALA A 101 -4.02 2.67 -15.40
N ILE A 102 -4.72 2.18 -16.43
CA ILE A 102 -5.89 1.29 -16.27
C ILE A 102 -5.45 -0.03 -15.61
N LEU A 103 -4.37 -0.63 -16.07
CA LEU A 103 -3.83 -1.85 -15.45
C LEU A 103 -3.49 -1.62 -13.98
N GLY A 104 -2.84 -0.51 -13.64
CA GLY A 104 -2.55 -0.16 -12.26
C GLY A 104 -3.81 0.05 -11.41
N ALA A 105 -4.84 0.69 -11.94
CA ALA A 105 -6.10 0.87 -11.23
C ALA A 105 -6.85 -0.45 -11.01
N THR A 106 -6.89 -1.32 -12.02
CA THR A 106 -7.56 -2.63 -11.90
C THR A 106 -6.83 -3.56 -10.94
N THR A 107 -5.48 -3.57 -10.95
CA THR A 107 -4.70 -4.36 -9.98
C THR A 107 -4.87 -3.84 -8.56
N LEU A 108 -4.97 -2.53 -8.35
CA LEU A 108 -5.25 -1.95 -7.04
C LEU A 108 -6.62 -2.36 -6.51
N LEU A 109 -7.65 -2.37 -7.38
CA LEU A 109 -8.99 -2.83 -7.00
C LEU A 109 -9.00 -4.34 -6.67
N ALA A 110 -8.28 -5.15 -7.46
CA ALA A 110 -8.15 -6.58 -7.19
C ALA A 110 -7.44 -6.84 -5.86
N ASP A 111 -6.37 -6.12 -5.55
CA ASP A 111 -5.65 -6.19 -4.28
C ASP A 111 -6.56 -5.85 -3.11
N GLY A 112 -7.35 -4.77 -3.21
CA GLY A 112 -8.31 -4.38 -2.18
C GLY A 112 -9.40 -5.43 -1.88
N ILE A 113 -9.65 -6.37 -2.79
CA ILE A 113 -10.59 -7.47 -2.59
C ILE A 113 -9.89 -8.72 -2.04
N ILE A 114 -8.68 -9.02 -2.52
CA ILE A 114 -7.96 -10.26 -2.22
C ILE A 114 -7.20 -10.18 -0.88
N THR A 115 -6.58 -9.06 -0.60
CA THR A 115 -5.69 -8.89 0.55
C THR A 115 -6.41 -9.03 1.91
N PRO A 116 -7.61 -8.48 2.15
CA PRO A 116 -8.29 -8.64 3.44
C PRO A 116 -8.60 -10.11 3.80
N PRO A 117 -9.16 -10.95 2.91
CA PRO A 117 -9.36 -12.37 3.21
C PRO A 117 -8.07 -13.13 3.52
N ILE A 118 -6.99 -12.86 2.78
CA ILE A 118 -5.68 -13.50 3.02
C ILE A 118 -5.13 -13.11 4.38
N SER A 119 -5.23 -11.84 4.75
CA SER A 119 -4.75 -11.32 6.04
C SER A 119 -5.51 -11.95 7.21
N VAL A 120 -6.85 -12.07 7.09
CA VAL A 120 -7.68 -12.72 8.12
C VAL A 120 -7.34 -14.22 8.22
N ALA A 121 -7.23 -14.92 7.10
CA ALA A 121 -6.87 -16.32 7.07
C ALA A 121 -5.50 -16.56 7.75
N SER A 122 -4.49 -15.76 7.41
CA SER A 122 -3.15 -15.88 8.01
C SER A 122 -3.13 -15.57 9.51
N ALA A 123 -3.97 -14.65 9.97
CA ALA A 123 -4.10 -14.37 11.40
C ALA A 123 -4.76 -15.53 12.17
N VAL A 124 -5.76 -16.18 11.58
CA VAL A 124 -6.44 -17.34 12.20
C VAL A 124 -5.52 -18.57 12.23
N GLU A 125 -4.81 -18.85 11.15
CA GLU A 125 -3.84 -19.95 11.08
C GLU A 125 -2.70 -19.82 12.12
N GLY A 126 -2.39 -18.62 12.57
CA GLY A 126 -1.39 -18.40 13.62
C GLY A 126 -1.89 -18.69 15.04
N LEU A 127 -3.18 -19.01 15.20
CA LEU A 127 -3.80 -19.38 16.49
C LEU A 127 -3.89 -20.90 16.71
N GLU A 128 -3.60 -21.72 15.71
CA GLU A 128 -3.54 -23.19 15.78
C GLU A 128 -2.11 -23.64 16.14
#